data_6252ca03a0084b6c4785f5a3f0d89ab0
#
_entry.id   6252ca03a0084b6c4785f5a3f0d89ab0
#
_cell.length_a   1.000
_cell.length_b   1.000
_cell.length_c   1.000
_cell.angle_alpha   90.00
_cell.angle_beta   90.00
_cell.angle_gamma   90.00
#
_symmetry.space_group_name_H-M   'P 1'
#
loop_
_entity.id
_entity.type
_entity.pdbx_description
1 polymer ?
#
loop_
_entity_poly.entity_id
_entity_poly.type
_entity_poly.pdbx_seq_one_letter_code
_entity_poly.pdbx_strand_id
1 'polypeptide(L)'
;MTKILVVEDSKFLRLATERALTRAGYDVITAADGEEAVKKARENLPNLVLLDLLLPKITGTDVLKALKKDPTTARIAVVVLTGMSQRNADWLRRDGAFGFLGKSELALDKGAEALLAAVADFVRQLQLEVPARAAHGL
;
A
#
# COMPACT_ATOMS: atom_id res chain seq x y z
N MET A 1 7.85 -15.11 0.57
CA MET A 1 8.23 -13.71 0.75
C MET A 1 7.01 -12.82 0.56
N THR A 2 6.78 -11.89 1.45
CA THR A 2 5.62 -11.01 1.37
C THR A 2 5.79 -10.02 0.21
N LYS A 3 4.83 -10.03 -0.70
CA LYS A 3 4.85 -9.20 -1.91
C LYS A 3 3.93 -7.99 -1.73
N ILE A 4 4.44 -6.80 -2.00
CA ILE A 4 3.73 -5.53 -1.85
C ILE A 4 3.70 -4.79 -3.18
N LEU A 5 2.51 -4.35 -3.58
CA LEU A 5 2.33 -3.45 -4.72
C LEU A 5 2.19 -2.02 -4.18
N VAL A 6 3.08 -1.14 -4.62
CA VAL A 6 3.05 0.28 -4.26
C VAL A 6 2.46 1.07 -5.42
N VAL A 7 1.35 1.77 -5.18
CA VAL A 7 0.67 2.58 -6.17
C VAL A 7 0.82 4.05 -5.80
N GLU A 8 1.65 4.78 -6.55
CA GLU A 8 1.98 6.18 -6.28
C GLU A 8 2.36 6.86 -7.59
N ASP A 9 1.72 7.97 -7.92
CA ASP A 9 2.00 8.70 -9.16
C ASP A 9 3.27 9.54 -9.10
N SER A 10 3.67 10.01 -7.94
CA SER A 10 4.93 10.73 -7.77
C SER A 10 6.10 9.79 -7.95
N LYS A 11 6.92 10.01 -8.97
CA LYS A 11 8.09 9.17 -9.22
C LYS A 11 9.04 9.17 -8.03
N PHE A 12 9.26 10.33 -7.42
CA PHE A 12 10.14 10.45 -6.26
C PHE A 12 9.64 9.60 -5.09
N LEU A 13 8.37 9.76 -4.71
CA LEU A 13 7.78 9.02 -3.59
C LEU A 13 7.68 7.54 -3.91
N ARG A 14 7.33 7.19 -5.14
CA ARG A 14 7.24 5.79 -5.56
C ARG A 14 8.59 5.07 -5.41
N LEU A 15 9.67 5.70 -5.91
CA LEU A 15 11.01 5.12 -5.79
C LEU A 15 11.49 5.07 -4.36
N ALA A 16 11.22 6.10 -3.57
CA ALA A 16 11.63 6.13 -2.16
C ALA A 16 10.93 5.01 -1.38
N THR A 17 9.64 4.83 -1.60
CA THR A 17 8.85 3.78 -0.94
C THR A 17 9.33 2.40 -1.37
N GLU A 18 9.53 2.21 -2.67
CA GLU A 18 10.03 0.94 -3.21
C GLU A 18 11.38 0.56 -2.58
N ARG A 19 12.31 1.51 -2.53
CA ARG A 19 13.63 1.27 -1.97
C ARG A 19 13.58 0.91 -0.49
N ALA A 20 12.78 1.64 0.27
CA ALA A 20 12.64 1.40 1.70
C ALA A 20 12.10 -0.01 1.98
N LEU A 21 11.04 -0.40 1.29
CA LEU A 21 10.42 -1.70 1.47
C LEU A 21 11.32 -2.83 0.96
N THR A 22 12.01 -2.62 -0.15
CA THR A 22 12.94 -3.61 -0.70
C THR A 22 14.09 -3.85 0.27
N ARG A 23 14.66 -2.79 0.83
CA ARG A 23 15.73 -2.91 1.84
C ARG A 23 15.25 -3.62 3.09
N ALA A 24 14.00 -3.47 3.43
CA ALA A 24 13.41 -4.15 4.58
C ALA A 24 13.17 -5.64 4.33
N GLY A 25 13.30 -6.11 3.09
CA GLY A 25 13.19 -7.52 2.76
C GLY A 25 11.91 -7.95 2.07
N TYR A 26 11.03 -6.99 1.73
CA TYR A 26 9.81 -7.30 0.98
C TYR A 26 10.09 -7.45 -0.51
N ASP A 27 9.24 -8.22 -1.19
CA ASP A 27 9.20 -8.30 -2.65
C ASP A 27 8.29 -7.18 -3.13
N VAL A 28 8.82 -6.18 -3.84
CA VAL A 28 8.07 -4.96 -4.16
C VAL A 28 7.89 -4.80 -5.65
N ILE A 29 6.65 -4.52 -6.06
CA ILE A 29 6.31 -4.08 -7.41
C ILE A 29 5.63 -2.71 -7.30
N THR A 30 5.67 -1.93 -8.35
CA THR A 30 5.14 -0.57 -8.33
C THR A 30 4.20 -0.29 -9.50
N ALA A 31 3.30 0.67 -9.31
CA ALA A 31 2.43 1.18 -10.36
C ALA A 31 2.33 2.69 -10.21
N ALA A 32 2.28 3.39 -11.34
CA ALA A 32 2.26 4.86 -11.37
C ALA A 32 0.85 5.44 -11.48
N ASP A 33 -0.13 4.62 -11.82
CA ASP A 33 -1.53 5.06 -11.96
C ASP A 33 -2.48 3.90 -11.66
N GLY A 34 -3.77 4.20 -11.64
CA GLY A 34 -4.78 3.22 -11.25
C GLY A 34 -4.96 2.08 -12.24
N GLU A 35 -4.83 2.35 -13.54
CA GLU A 35 -4.96 1.31 -14.56
C GLU A 35 -3.82 0.30 -14.44
N GLU A 36 -2.60 0.79 -14.30
CA GLU A 36 -1.43 -0.05 -14.09
C GLU A 36 -1.55 -0.84 -12.80
N ALA A 37 -2.10 -0.23 -11.74
CA ALA A 37 -2.30 -0.88 -10.45
C ALA A 37 -3.21 -2.10 -10.57
N VAL A 38 -4.36 -1.95 -11.23
CA VAL A 38 -5.31 -3.04 -11.41
C VAL A 38 -4.67 -4.16 -12.24
N LYS A 39 -3.99 -3.80 -13.32
CA LYS A 39 -3.30 -4.78 -14.17
C LYS A 39 -2.26 -5.58 -13.39
N LYS A 40 -1.38 -4.88 -12.67
CA LYS A 40 -0.31 -5.54 -11.91
C LYS A 40 -0.83 -6.37 -10.74
N ALA A 41 -1.91 -5.93 -10.10
CA ALA A 41 -2.54 -6.71 -9.05
C ALA A 41 -3.05 -8.06 -9.59
N ARG A 42 -3.67 -8.05 -10.76
CA ARG A 42 -4.16 -9.29 -11.39
C ARG A 42 -3.02 -10.21 -11.82
N GLU A 43 -1.95 -9.63 -12.39
CA GLU A 43 -0.82 -10.42 -12.90
C GLU A 43 0.05 -10.99 -11.80
N ASN A 44 0.24 -10.27 -10.71
CA ASN A 44 1.22 -10.62 -9.68
C ASN A 44 0.61 -11.11 -8.37
N LEU A 45 -0.66 -10.86 -8.13
CA LEU A 45 -1.39 -11.24 -6.92
C LEU A 45 -0.60 -10.91 -5.64
N PRO A 46 -0.30 -9.62 -5.40
CA PRO A 46 0.44 -9.24 -4.20
C PRO A 46 -0.35 -9.57 -2.94
N ASN A 47 0.35 -9.67 -1.83
CA ASN A 47 -0.28 -9.89 -0.52
C ASN A 47 -0.91 -8.61 0.01
N LEU A 48 -0.32 -7.48 -0.32
CA LEU A 48 -0.70 -6.16 0.19
C LEU A 48 -0.54 -5.12 -0.90
N VAL A 49 -1.49 -4.20 -1.00
CA VAL A 49 -1.40 -3.03 -1.88
C VAL A 49 -1.34 -1.79 -1.00
N LEU A 50 -0.33 -0.95 -1.20
CA LEU A 50 -0.27 0.39 -0.64
C LEU A 50 -0.75 1.35 -1.73
N LEU A 51 -1.90 1.95 -1.53
CA LEU A 51 -2.61 2.69 -2.56
C LEU A 51 -2.77 4.16 -2.18
N ASP A 52 -2.15 5.05 -2.96
CA ASP A 52 -2.38 6.48 -2.80
C ASP A 52 -3.82 6.79 -3.25
N LEU A 53 -4.54 7.54 -2.42
CA LEU A 53 -5.93 7.92 -2.72
C LEU A 53 -6.01 8.87 -3.89
N LEU A 54 -5.03 9.77 -4.06
CA LEU A 54 -5.00 10.76 -5.13
C LEU A 54 -4.14 10.25 -6.28
N LEU A 55 -4.79 9.71 -7.31
CA LEU A 55 -4.13 9.19 -8.50
C LEU A 55 -4.68 9.87 -9.75
N PRO A 56 -3.86 9.98 -10.83
CA PRO A 56 -4.37 10.41 -12.12
C PRO A 56 -5.20 9.31 -12.77
N LYS A 57 -5.97 9.65 -13.79
CA LYS A 57 -6.84 8.76 -14.60
C LYS A 57 -7.99 8.21 -13.80
N ILE A 58 -7.79 7.16 -13.01
CA ILE A 58 -8.81 6.66 -12.09
C ILE A 58 -8.34 6.86 -10.66
N THR A 59 -9.27 7.29 -9.80
CA THR A 59 -8.94 7.63 -8.42
C THR A 59 -8.57 6.39 -7.61
N GLY A 60 -7.91 6.61 -6.47
CA GLY A 60 -7.60 5.50 -5.55
C GLY A 60 -8.86 4.80 -5.07
N THR A 61 -9.96 5.52 -4.88
CA THR A 61 -11.25 4.94 -4.52
C THR A 61 -11.74 3.98 -5.60
N ASP A 62 -11.63 4.37 -6.87
CA ASP A 62 -12.05 3.53 -7.99
C ASP A 62 -11.18 2.29 -8.11
N VAL A 63 -9.87 2.43 -7.85
CA VAL A 63 -8.96 1.28 -7.83
C VAL A 63 -9.36 0.30 -6.74
N LEU A 64 -9.64 0.80 -5.55
CA LEU A 64 -10.08 -0.03 -4.41
C LEU A 64 -11.34 -0.82 -4.78
N LYS A 65 -12.34 -0.13 -5.34
CA LYS A 65 -13.58 -0.78 -5.75
C LYS A 65 -13.35 -1.83 -6.84
N ALA A 66 -12.51 -1.52 -7.83
CA ALA A 66 -12.20 -2.46 -8.90
C ALA A 66 -11.54 -3.73 -8.37
N LEU A 67 -10.60 -3.58 -7.45
CA LEU A 67 -9.91 -4.73 -6.85
C LEU A 67 -10.88 -5.60 -6.04
N LYS A 68 -11.80 -4.98 -5.30
CA LYS A 68 -12.74 -5.72 -4.45
C LYS A 68 -13.87 -6.39 -5.22
N LYS A 69 -14.20 -5.89 -6.42
CA LYS A 69 -15.22 -6.50 -7.27
C LYS A 69 -14.71 -7.70 -8.05
N ASP A 70 -13.42 -7.76 -8.33
CA ASP A 70 -12.81 -8.84 -9.11
C ASP A 70 -12.49 -10.02 -8.18
N PRO A 71 -13.11 -11.20 -8.40
CA PRO A 71 -12.83 -12.36 -7.55
C PRO A 71 -11.34 -12.73 -7.49
N THR A 72 -10.58 -12.42 -8.55
CA THR A 72 -9.14 -12.71 -8.60
C THR A 72 -8.36 -11.88 -7.59
N THR A 73 -8.78 -10.63 -7.35
CA THR A 73 -8.05 -9.68 -6.51
C THR A 73 -8.78 -9.33 -5.21
N ALA A 74 -10.01 -9.80 -5.02
CA ALA A 74 -10.84 -9.39 -3.88
C ALA A 74 -10.21 -9.70 -2.52
N ARG A 75 -9.37 -10.71 -2.42
CA ARG A 75 -8.73 -11.11 -1.16
C ARG A 75 -7.47 -10.33 -0.84
N ILE A 76 -6.96 -9.56 -1.79
CA ILE A 76 -5.74 -8.77 -1.56
C ILE A 76 -6.06 -7.66 -0.56
N ALA A 77 -5.26 -7.54 0.50
CA ALA A 77 -5.43 -6.46 1.47
C ALA A 77 -4.97 -5.14 0.84
N VAL A 78 -5.80 -4.12 0.94
CA VAL A 78 -5.50 -2.78 0.42
C VAL A 78 -5.41 -1.81 1.58
N VAL A 79 -4.25 -1.17 1.74
CA VAL A 79 -4.03 -0.10 2.72
C VAL A 79 -3.93 1.20 1.94
N VAL A 80 -4.79 2.15 2.28
CA VAL A 80 -4.87 3.43 1.56
C VAL A 80 -4.00 4.47 2.24
N LEU A 81 -3.20 5.17 1.45
CA LEU A 81 -2.42 6.32 1.91
C LEU A 81 -3.25 7.57 1.63
N THR A 82 -3.56 8.33 2.65
CA THR A 82 -4.48 9.47 2.52
C THR A 82 -3.99 10.68 3.32
N GLY A 83 -4.31 11.88 2.81
CA GLY A 83 -4.13 13.11 3.57
C GLY A 83 -5.29 13.45 4.50
N MET A 84 -6.36 12.65 4.47
CA MET A 84 -7.53 12.87 5.32
C MET A 84 -7.26 12.45 6.76
N SER A 85 -7.96 13.10 7.70
CA SER A 85 -7.91 12.67 9.09
C SER A 85 -8.55 11.29 9.23
N GLN A 86 -8.17 10.57 10.27
CA GLN A 86 -8.70 9.24 10.55
C GLN A 86 -10.23 9.25 10.64
N ARG A 87 -10.79 10.29 11.23
CA ARG A 87 -12.24 10.45 11.37
C ARG A 87 -12.93 10.48 10.00
N ASN A 88 -12.34 11.17 9.03
CA ASN A 88 -12.92 11.33 7.70
C ASN A 88 -12.62 10.15 6.77
N ALA A 89 -11.73 9.25 7.17
CA ALA A 89 -11.31 8.13 6.33
C ALA A 89 -12.03 6.81 6.63
N ASP A 90 -12.91 6.77 7.62
CA ASP A 90 -13.61 5.54 8.02
C ASP A 90 -14.42 4.93 6.88
N TRP A 91 -14.90 5.75 5.95
CA TRP A 91 -15.66 5.25 4.79
C TRP A 91 -14.84 4.36 3.87
N LEU A 92 -13.51 4.48 3.92
CA LEU A 92 -12.63 3.64 3.12
C LEU A 92 -12.75 2.17 3.52
N ARG A 93 -12.93 1.90 4.80
CA ARG A 93 -13.14 0.52 5.27
C ARG A 93 -14.43 -0.06 4.77
N ARG A 94 -15.48 0.77 4.64
CA ARG A 94 -16.76 0.35 4.07
C ARG A 94 -16.59 -0.04 2.61
N ASP A 95 -15.68 0.62 1.88
CA ASP A 95 -15.39 0.32 0.49
C ASP A 95 -14.43 -0.86 0.34
N GLY A 96 -13.98 -1.45 1.43
CA GLY A 96 -13.17 -2.66 1.40
C GLY A 96 -11.70 -2.50 1.74
N ALA A 97 -11.26 -1.30 2.15
CA ALA A 97 -9.87 -1.11 2.57
C ALA A 97 -9.61 -1.89 3.86
N PHE A 98 -8.47 -2.57 3.91
CA PHE A 98 -8.02 -3.27 5.12
C PHE A 98 -7.64 -2.25 6.21
N GLY A 99 -7.08 -1.13 5.80
CA GLY A 99 -6.72 -0.04 6.68
C GLY A 99 -6.31 1.19 5.89
N PHE A 100 -5.91 2.22 6.61
CA PHE A 100 -5.41 3.44 5.98
C PHE A 100 -4.32 4.07 6.84
N LEU A 101 -3.45 4.86 6.19
CA LEU A 101 -2.36 5.58 6.82
C LEU A 101 -2.42 7.03 6.42
N GLY A 102 -2.24 7.94 7.38
CA GLY A 102 -2.15 9.36 7.10
C GLY A 102 -0.78 9.69 6.53
N LYS A 103 -0.73 10.38 5.41
CA LYS A 103 0.54 10.76 4.79
C LYS A 103 1.39 11.63 5.71
N SER A 104 0.77 12.52 6.48
CA SER A 104 1.48 13.38 7.41
C SER A 104 2.14 12.61 8.55
N GLU A 105 1.56 11.48 8.94
CA GLU A 105 2.09 10.65 10.02
C GLU A 105 3.33 9.86 9.58
N LEU A 106 3.47 9.63 8.28
CA LEU A 106 4.57 8.82 7.76
C LEU A 106 5.89 9.60 7.70
N ALA A 107 5.83 10.92 7.57
CA ALA A 107 7.01 11.80 7.55
C ALA A 107 8.13 11.27 6.65
N LEU A 108 7.77 10.88 5.41
CA LEU A 108 8.70 10.25 4.47
C LEU A 108 9.93 11.11 4.14
N ASP A 109 9.81 12.42 4.31
CA ASP A 109 10.91 13.37 4.14
C ASP A 109 12.00 13.21 5.22
N LYS A 110 11.64 12.59 6.36
CA LYS A 110 12.55 12.37 7.49
C LYS A 110 13.05 10.93 7.58
N GLY A 111 12.72 10.11 6.57
CA GLY A 111 13.10 8.71 6.54
C GLY A 111 11.87 7.79 6.46
N ALA A 112 12.11 6.50 6.41
CA ALA A 112 11.06 5.53 6.17
C ALA A 112 10.64 4.74 7.41
N GLU A 113 11.12 5.11 8.59
CA GLU A 113 10.89 4.32 9.81
C GLU A 113 9.41 4.15 10.14
N ALA A 114 8.64 5.25 10.07
CA ALA A 114 7.21 5.19 10.36
C ALA A 114 6.46 4.34 9.34
N LEU A 115 6.82 4.45 8.06
CA LEU A 115 6.23 3.62 7.01
C LEU A 115 6.52 2.15 7.27
N LEU A 116 7.78 1.80 7.54
CA LEU A 116 8.17 0.41 7.76
C LEU A 116 7.48 -0.19 8.98
N ALA A 117 7.36 0.58 10.06
CA ALA A 117 6.66 0.13 11.26
C ALA A 117 5.18 -0.13 10.98
N ALA A 118 4.53 0.79 10.27
CA ALA A 118 3.11 0.65 9.93
C ALA A 118 2.87 -0.53 8.99
N VAL A 119 3.72 -0.71 7.98
CA VAL A 119 3.60 -1.85 7.06
C VAL A 119 3.80 -3.17 7.80
N ALA A 120 4.80 -3.24 8.69
CA ALA A 120 5.04 -4.45 9.48
C ALA A 120 3.82 -4.81 10.32
N ASP A 121 3.15 -3.82 10.91
CA ASP A 121 1.94 -4.05 11.70
C ASP A 121 0.81 -4.63 10.85
N PHE A 122 0.58 -4.09 9.66
CA PHE A 122 -0.43 -4.64 8.75
C PHE A 122 -0.09 -6.06 8.30
N VAL A 123 1.18 -6.31 8.00
CA VAL A 123 1.64 -7.64 7.59
C VAL A 123 1.40 -8.65 8.71
N ARG A 124 1.65 -8.28 9.96
CA ARG A 124 1.36 -9.14 11.12
C ARG A 124 -0.13 -9.40 11.28
N GLN A 125 -0.95 -8.36 11.12
CA GLN A 125 -2.41 -8.51 11.21
C GLN A 125 -2.95 -9.47 10.15
N LEU A 126 -2.29 -9.53 9.00
CA LEU A 126 -2.63 -10.45 7.92
C LEU A 126 -2.05 -11.85 8.14
N GLN A 127 -1.30 -12.06 9.21
CA GLN A 127 -0.62 -13.32 9.53
C GLN A 127 0.38 -13.72 8.43
N LEU A 128 1.03 -12.72 7.84
CA LEU A 128 2.05 -12.91 6.82
C LEU A 128 3.44 -12.75 7.43
N GLU A 129 4.44 -13.23 6.68
CA GLU A 129 5.82 -13.14 7.12
C GLU A 129 6.32 -11.69 7.10
N VAL A 130 6.86 -11.23 8.25
CA VAL A 130 7.56 -9.97 8.33
C VAL A 130 9.06 -10.27 8.20
N PRO A 131 9.74 -9.69 7.19
CA PRO A 131 11.18 -9.94 7.05
C PRO A 131 11.94 -9.51 8.30
N ALA A 132 13.01 -10.22 8.62
CA ALA A 132 13.80 -9.95 9.83
C ALA A 132 14.27 -8.50 9.89
N ARG A 133 14.67 -7.92 8.76
CA ARG A 133 15.12 -6.52 8.69
C ARG A 133 14.01 -5.54 9.07
N ALA A 134 12.79 -5.80 8.58
CA ALA A 134 11.64 -4.96 8.91
C ALA A 134 11.27 -5.09 10.38
N ALA A 135 11.32 -6.31 10.92
CA ALA A 135 10.97 -6.60 12.31
C ALA A 135 11.90 -5.90 13.31
N HIS A 136 13.13 -5.62 12.91
CA HIS A 136 14.12 -4.95 13.76
C HIS A 136 14.23 -3.45 13.50
N GLY A 137 13.34 -2.89 12.70
CA GLY A 137 13.31 -1.47 12.44
C GLY A 137 14.46 -0.95 11.58
N LEU A 138 15.02 -1.78 10.76
CA LEU A 138 16.18 -1.40 9.93
C LEU A 138 15.80 -0.63 8.67
#